data_50fa584896c1b19ecc5535acfcc37916
#
_entry.id   50fa584896c1b19ecc5535acfcc37916
#
_cell.length_a   1.000
_cell.length_b   1.000
_cell.length_c   1.000
_cell.angle_alpha   90.00
_cell.angle_beta   90.00
_cell.angle_gamma   90.00
#
_symmetry.space_group_name_H-M   'P 1'
#
loop_
_entity.id
_entity.type
_entity.pdbx_description
1 polymer ?
#
loop_
_entity_poly.entity_id
_entity_poly.type
_entity_poly.pdbx_seq_one_letter_code
_entity_poly.pdbx_strand_id
1 'polypeptide(L)'
;TSMVDTMQNSARYSAFYAFGMPSECLDVDESYLNDAKYINMLYDFHYNPGTTVAESDVENGNVDKMNEVWKGIKEKTVDQWSNIYNAHSREYKRRSFNYLKNDTDPDWELLSEVEHNRWNVERLIIGFSPTTGARDKVQLKHPDLVAYNQLSHNDKDKDRKLMRFI
;
A
#
# COMPACT_ATOMS: atom_id res chain seq x y z
N THR A 1 -22.27 -1.65 5.38
CA THR A 1 -22.39 -0.55 6.36
C THR A 1 -21.26 -0.69 7.36
N SER A 2 -20.40 0.32 7.46
CA SER A 2 -19.32 0.30 8.44
C SER A 2 -19.89 0.51 9.86
N MET A 3 -19.15 0.10 10.87
CA MET A 3 -19.51 0.38 12.26
C MET A 3 -19.67 1.90 12.50
N VAL A 4 -18.89 2.70 11.80
CA VAL A 4 -18.95 4.17 11.82
C VAL A 4 -20.28 4.68 11.28
N ASP A 5 -20.74 4.19 10.12
CA ASP A 5 -22.05 4.57 9.56
C ASP A 5 -23.19 4.22 10.53
N THR A 6 -23.08 3.06 11.19
CA THR A 6 -24.06 2.64 12.19
C THR A 6 -24.07 3.56 13.40
N MET A 7 -22.89 4.00 13.86
CA MET A 7 -22.78 4.94 14.98
C MET A 7 -23.25 6.34 14.62
N GLN A 8 -22.88 6.88 13.47
CA GLN A 8 -23.27 8.22 13.01
C GLN A 8 -24.78 8.35 12.77
N ASN A 9 -25.42 7.27 12.31
CA ASN A 9 -26.88 7.24 12.10
C ASN A 9 -27.69 6.95 13.36
N SER A 10 -27.05 6.77 14.51
CA SER A 10 -27.71 6.53 15.79
C SER A 10 -27.85 7.83 16.58
N ALA A 11 -29.08 8.18 16.98
CA ALA A 11 -29.33 9.34 17.85
C ALA A 11 -28.53 9.30 19.16
N ARG A 12 -28.17 8.09 19.64
CA ARG A 12 -27.37 7.88 20.84
C ARG A 12 -25.93 8.36 20.69
N TYR A 13 -25.40 8.37 19.47
CA TYR A 13 -24.01 8.71 19.15
C TYR A 13 -23.90 9.94 18.26
N SER A 14 -24.95 10.76 18.18
CA SER A 14 -24.99 11.94 17.32
C SER A 14 -23.90 12.99 17.61
N ALA A 15 -23.29 12.93 18.80
CA ALA A 15 -22.16 13.78 19.19
C ALA A 15 -20.77 13.21 18.79
N PHE A 16 -20.72 12.00 18.26
CA PHE A 16 -19.47 11.41 17.81
C PHE A 16 -19.20 11.76 16.36
N TYR A 17 -18.11 12.46 16.13
CA TYR A 17 -17.58 12.71 14.80
C TYR A 17 -16.45 11.71 14.52
N ALA A 18 -16.61 10.86 13.50
CA ALA A 18 -15.50 10.12 12.95
C ALA A 18 -14.66 11.10 12.11
N PHE A 19 -13.44 11.34 12.53
CA PHE A 19 -12.47 12.09 11.73
C PHE A 19 -11.28 11.18 11.40
N GLY A 20 -10.54 11.52 10.36
CA GLY A 20 -9.38 10.71 9.93
C GLY A 20 -9.77 9.46 9.17
N MET A 21 -11.01 9.35 8.70
CA MET A 21 -11.40 8.31 7.75
C MET A 21 -10.65 8.53 6.44
N PRO A 22 -10.05 7.48 5.84
CA PRO A 22 -9.34 7.62 4.58
C PRO A 22 -10.17 8.29 3.48
N SER A 23 -11.48 8.03 3.43
CA SER A 23 -12.41 8.65 2.47
C SER A 23 -12.63 10.15 2.68
N GLU A 24 -12.31 10.67 3.85
CA GLU A 24 -12.50 12.08 4.21
C GLU A 24 -11.17 12.84 4.26
N CYS A 25 -10.08 12.13 4.56
CA CYS A 25 -8.75 12.70 4.72
C CYS A 25 -7.90 12.62 3.46
N LEU A 26 -8.22 11.67 2.58
CA LEU A 26 -7.58 11.54 1.29
C LEU A 26 -8.58 12.01 0.24
N ASP A 27 -8.31 13.16 -0.35
CA ASP A 27 -8.90 13.53 -1.61
C ASP A 27 -8.33 12.58 -2.66
N VAL A 28 -8.98 11.41 -2.80
CA VAL A 28 -8.54 10.35 -3.72
C VAL A 28 -9.01 10.79 -5.10
N ASP A 29 -8.26 11.70 -5.71
CA ASP A 29 -8.49 12.03 -7.09
C ASP A 29 -8.20 10.81 -8.01
N GLU A 30 -8.65 10.90 -9.24
CA GLU A 30 -8.47 9.81 -10.21
C GLU A 30 -7.00 9.46 -10.45
N SER A 31 -6.08 10.41 -10.27
CA SER A 31 -4.66 10.19 -10.51
C SER A 31 -4.07 9.23 -9.47
N TYR A 32 -4.34 9.45 -8.18
CA TYR A 32 -3.91 8.54 -7.12
C TYR A 32 -4.56 7.16 -7.24
N LEU A 33 -5.82 7.11 -7.66
CA LEU A 33 -6.50 5.83 -7.86
C LEU A 33 -5.87 5.04 -9.02
N ASN A 34 -5.48 5.69 -10.10
CA ASN A 34 -4.81 5.05 -11.22
C ASN A 34 -3.40 4.56 -10.82
N ASP A 35 -2.64 5.37 -10.09
CA ASP A 35 -1.35 4.95 -9.54
C ASP A 35 -1.51 3.76 -8.59
N ALA A 36 -2.54 3.75 -7.73
CA ALA A 36 -2.83 2.64 -6.82
C ALA A 36 -3.18 1.34 -7.57
N LYS A 37 -3.95 1.44 -8.65
CA LYS A 37 -4.28 0.29 -9.51
C LYS A 37 -3.03 -0.25 -10.22
N TYR A 38 -2.17 0.64 -10.68
CA TYR A 38 -0.90 0.24 -11.28
C TYR A 38 0.01 -0.48 -10.28
N ILE A 39 0.17 0.06 -9.08
CA ILE A 39 0.91 -0.58 -7.98
C ILE A 39 0.34 -1.97 -7.69
N ASN A 40 -0.99 -2.10 -7.63
CA ASN A 40 -1.63 -3.40 -7.44
C ASN A 40 -1.32 -4.38 -8.57
N MET A 41 -1.35 -3.93 -9.82
CA MET A 41 -1.00 -4.76 -10.97
C MET A 41 0.47 -5.24 -10.91
N LEU A 42 1.39 -4.38 -10.47
CA LEU A 42 2.79 -4.75 -10.24
C LEU A 42 2.93 -5.83 -9.17
N TYR A 43 2.22 -5.70 -8.06
CA TYR A 43 2.20 -6.73 -7.02
C TYR A 43 1.64 -8.04 -7.53
N ASP A 44 0.56 -8.00 -8.29
CA ASP A 44 -0.04 -9.20 -8.87
C ASP A 44 0.94 -9.88 -9.83
N PHE A 45 1.58 -9.13 -10.71
CA PHE A 45 2.58 -9.64 -11.65
C PHE A 45 3.77 -10.30 -10.95
N HIS A 46 4.32 -9.67 -9.92
CA HIS A 46 5.55 -10.16 -9.29
C HIS A 46 5.33 -11.24 -8.24
N TYR A 47 4.18 -11.29 -7.59
CA TYR A 47 4.00 -12.07 -6.36
C TYR A 47 2.77 -12.98 -6.37
N ASN A 48 1.91 -12.93 -7.40
CA ASN A 48 0.80 -13.85 -7.55
C ASN A 48 1.16 -14.99 -8.52
N PRO A 49 1.37 -16.22 -8.04
CA PRO A 49 1.69 -17.36 -8.91
C PRO A 49 0.60 -17.69 -9.94
N GLY A 50 -0.63 -17.23 -9.68
CA GLY A 50 -1.77 -17.42 -10.57
C GLY A 50 -2.11 -16.17 -11.38
N THR A 51 -1.19 -15.22 -11.52
CA THR A 51 -1.44 -13.97 -12.24
C THR A 51 -1.76 -14.21 -13.71
N THR A 52 -2.68 -13.39 -14.22
CA THR A 52 -2.98 -13.26 -15.65
C THR A 52 -2.34 -11.98 -16.24
N VAL A 53 -1.57 -11.25 -15.44
CA VAL A 53 -0.85 -10.04 -15.87
C VAL A 53 0.40 -10.46 -16.64
N ALA A 54 0.55 -9.96 -17.85
CA ALA A 54 1.75 -10.15 -18.67
C ALA A 54 2.76 -9.01 -18.44
N GLU A 55 4.03 -9.25 -18.73
CA GLU A 55 5.06 -8.20 -18.67
C GLU A 55 4.69 -6.99 -19.53
N SER A 56 4.15 -7.23 -20.72
CA SER A 56 3.67 -6.17 -21.60
C SER A 56 2.53 -5.34 -21.03
N ASP A 57 1.68 -5.90 -20.15
CA ASP A 57 0.64 -5.14 -19.46
C ASP A 57 1.26 -4.12 -18.49
N VAL A 58 2.31 -4.55 -17.80
CA VAL A 58 3.07 -3.70 -16.88
C VAL A 58 3.81 -2.60 -17.64
N GLU A 59 4.57 -2.97 -18.68
CA GLU A 59 5.36 -2.02 -19.46
C GLU A 59 4.51 -0.93 -20.14
N ASN A 60 3.34 -1.31 -20.62
CA ASN A 60 2.44 -0.37 -21.33
C ASN A 60 1.40 0.29 -20.40
N GLY A 61 1.38 -0.06 -19.10
CA GLY A 61 0.38 0.47 -18.16
C GLY A 61 -1.05 0.14 -18.62
N ASN A 62 -1.33 -1.13 -18.94
CA ASN A 62 -2.61 -1.58 -19.48
C ASN A 62 -3.76 -1.29 -18.51
N VAL A 63 -4.57 -0.27 -18.83
CA VAL A 63 -5.66 0.23 -17.97
C VAL A 63 -6.74 -0.83 -17.74
N ASP A 64 -7.06 -1.62 -18.77
CA ASP A 64 -8.08 -2.67 -18.62
C ASP A 64 -7.60 -3.77 -17.68
N LYS A 65 -6.34 -4.17 -17.79
CA LYS A 65 -5.73 -5.14 -16.90
C LYS A 65 -5.61 -4.60 -15.47
N MET A 66 -5.21 -3.35 -15.29
CA MET A 66 -5.22 -2.67 -13.98
C MET A 66 -6.60 -2.74 -13.34
N ASN A 67 -7.66 -2.42 -14.08
CA ASN A 67 -9.03 -2.46 -13.57
C ASN A 67 -9.51 -3.87 -13.27
N GLU A 68 -9.13 -4.87 -14.07
CA GLU A 68 -9.44 -6.28 -13.85
C GLU A 68 -8.87 -6.76 -12.51
N VAL A 69 -7.56 -6.62 -12.30
CA VAL A 69 -6.90 -7.10 -11.07
C VAL A 69 -7.34 -6.28 -9.84
N TRP A 70 -7.62 -5.00 -10.00
CA TRP A 70 -8.15 -4.16 -8.93
C TRP A 70 -9.52 -4.63 -8.43
N LYS A 71 -10.41 -5.00 -9.35
CA LYS A 71 -11.73 -5.59 -9.01
C LYS A 71 -11.60 -6.93 -8.32
N GLY A 72 -10.56 -7.68 -8.65
CA GLY A 72 -10.25 -8.99 -8.06
C GLY A 72 -9.78 -8.97 -6.62
N ILE A 73 -9.40 -7.81 -6.06
CA ILE A 73 -8.96 -7.70 -4.66
C ILE A 73 -10.09 -8.11 -3.73
N LYS A 74 -9.84 -9.17 -2.92
CA LYS A 74 -10.82 -9.69 -1.95
C LYS A 74 -10.92 -8.81 -0.70
N GLU A 75 -9.79 -8.35 -0.19
CA GLU A 75 -9.67 -7.56 1.04
C GLU A 75 -9.64 -6.06 0.73
N LYS A 76 -10.77 -5.53 0.24
CA LYS A 76 -10.84 -4.13 -0.25
C LYS A 76 -10.38 -3.12 0.79
N THR A 77 -10.79 -3.30 2.04
CA THR A 77 -10.47 -2.34 3.12
C THR A 77 -8.99 -2.29 3.47
N VAL A 78 -8.28 -3.43 3.37
CA VAL A 78 -6.86 -3.51 3.76
C VAL A 78 -5.95 -3.33 2.55
N ASP A 79 -6.18 -4.13 1.50
CA ASP A 79 -5.23 -4.22 0.39
C ASP A 79 -5.42 -3.07 -0.63
N GLN A 80 -6.67 -2.62 -0.90
CA GLN A 80 -6.89 -1.45 -1.76
C GLN A 80 -6.36 -0.18 -1.10
N TRP A 81 -6.68 0.03 0.18
CA TRP A 81 -6.18 1.20 0.90
C TRP A 81 -4.66 1.22 1.02
N SER A 82 -4.02 0.08 1.19
CA SER A 82 -2.55 0.00 1.18
C SER A 82 -1.95 0.51 -0.13
N ASN A 83 -2.53 0.14 -1.26
CA ASN A 83 -2.08 0.64 -2.56
C ASN A 83 -2.38 2.14 -2.75
N ILE A 84 -3.53 2.63 -2.26
CA ILE A 84 -3.88 4.06 -2.29
C ILE A 84 -2.89 4.88 -1.43
N TYR A 85 -2.58 4.43 -0.21
CA TYR A 85 -1.57 5.09 0.63
C TYR A 85 -0.19 5.09 0.00
N ASN A 86 0.17 3.99 -0.66
CA ASN A 86 1.44 3.92 -1.40
C ASN A 86 1.47 4.94 -2.53
N ALA A 87 0.44 5.02 -3.35
CA ALA A 87 0.31 5.99 -4.43
C ALA A 87 0.36 7.43 -3.90
N HIS A 88 -0.38 7.74 -2.85
CA HIS A 88 -0.39 9.06 -2.22
C HIS A 88 0.98 9.48 -1.67
N SER A 89 1.78 8.53 -1.22
CA SER A 89 3.14 8.79 -0.72
C SER A 89 4.18 9.01 -1.83
N ARG A 90 3.82 8.85 -3.10
CA ARG A 90 4.75 8.91 -4.25
C ARG A 90 5.53 10.22 -4.32
N GLU A 91 4.86 11.35 -4.08
CA GLU A 91 5.50 12.66 -4.11
C GLU A 91 6.57 12.79 -3.01
N TYR A 92 6.31 12.29 -1.82
CA TYR A 92 7.29 12.28 -0.72
C TYR A 92 8.48 11.39 -1.04
N LYS A 93 8.24 10.23 -1.64
CA LYS A 93 9.30 9.32 -2.09
C LYS A 93 10.18 9.98 -3.16
N ARG A 94 9.56 10.65 -4.14
CA ARG A 94 10.28 11.39 -5.19
C ARG A 94 11.15 12.51 -4.60
N ARG A 95 10.67 13.22 -3.60
CA ARG A 95 11.46 14.23 -2.88
C ARG A 95 12.64 13.59 -2.14
N SER A 96 12.40 12.48 -1.46
CA SER A 96 13.46 11.72 -0.78
C SER A 96 14.50 11.22 -1.78
N PHE A 97 14.07 10.69 -2.92
CA PHE A 97 14.94 10.28 -4.01
C PHE A 97 15.81 11.44 -4.50
N ASN A 98 15.22 12.58 -4.79
CA ASN A 98 15.97 13.75 -5.26
C ASN A 98 16.94 14.30 -4.21
N TYR A 99 16.60 14.22 -2.94
CA TYR A 99 17.47 14.65 -1.84
C TYR A 99 18.66 13.70 -1.64
N LEU A 100 18.43 12.40 -1.78
CA LEU A 100 19.44 11.35 -1.59
C LEU A 100 20.27 11.08 -2.86
N LYS A 101 19.89 11.70 -3.98
CA LYS A 101 20.63 11.62 -5.23
C LYS A 101 21.88 12.51 -5.14
N ASN A 102 22.92 11.96 -4.59
CA ASN A 102 24.28 12.48 -4.84
C ASN A 102 24.65 12.08 -6.28
N ASP A 103 25.44 12.82 -7.01
CA ASP A 103 25.87 12.67 -8.42
C ASP A 103 26.02 11.22 -9.00
N THR A 104 25.61 10.23 -8.24
CA THR A 104 25.60 8.79 -8.51
C THR A 104 24.19 8.22 -8.36
N ASP A 105 24.03 6.95 -8.63
CA ASP A 105 22.77 6.23 -8.41
C ASP A 105 22.24 6.40 -6.98
N PRO A 106 20.93 6.63 -6.81
CA PRO A 106 20.34 6.78 -5.49
C PRO A 106 20.55 5.51 -4.65
N ASP A 107 20.65 5.68 -3.35
CA ASP A 107 20.66 4.56 -2.41
C ASP A 107 19.28 3.89 -2.38
N TRP A 108 19.11 2.94 -3.29
CA TRP A 108 17.86 2.18 -3.43
C TRP A 108 17.51 1.38 -2.17
N GLU A 109 18.51 0.98 -1.39
CA GLU A 109 18.29 0.25 -0.16
C GLU A 109 17.69 1.16 0.92
N LEU A 110 18.20 2.38 1.05
CA LEU A 110 17.66 3.37 1.96
C LEU A 110 16.24 3.80 1.56
N LEU A 111 15.97 3.97 0.27
CA LEU A 111 14.64 4.28 -0.22
C LEU A 111 13.65 3.13 0.03
N SER A 112 14.10 1.90 -0.10
CA SER A 112 13.29 0.71 0.22
C SER A 112 12.99 0.62 1.71
N GLU A 113 13.92 0.99 2.58
CA GLU A 113 13.68 1.14 4.01
C GLU A 113 12.64 2.21 4.31
N VAL A 114 12.67 3.35 3.61
CA VAL A 114 11.64 4.40 3.74
C VAL A 114 10.26 3.87 3.38
N GLU A 115 10.13 3.10 2.29
CA GLU A 115 8.87 2.47 1.92
C GLU A 115 8.39 1.46 2.97
N HIS A 116 9.28 0.61 3.45
CA HIS A 116 8.95 -0.33 4.49
C HIS A 116 8.47 0.34 5.77
N ASN A 117 9.13 1.42 6.19
CA ASN A 117 8.72 2.21 7.35
C ASN A 117 7.36 2.87 7.15
N ARG A 118 7.07 3.40 5.95
CA ARG A 118 5.74 3.89 5.59
C ARG A 118 4.69 2.79 5.73
N TRP A 119 4.97 1.60 5.17
CA TRP A 119 4.07 0.46 5.23
C TRP A 119 3.85 -0.02 6.67
N ASN A 120 4.90 -0.09 7.48
CA ASN A 120 4.80 -0.42 8.91
C ASN A 120 3.85 0.55 9.64
N VAL A 121 4.01 1.85 9.45
CA VAL A 121 3.16 2.88 10.07
C VAL A 121 1.71 2.70 9.63
N GLU A 122 1.46 2.51 8.33
CA GLU A 122 0.12 2.24 7.82
C GLU A 122 -0.51 1.03 8.50
N ARG A 123 0.21 -0.11 8.57
CA ARG A 123 -0.30 -1.34 9.20
C ARG A 123 -0.60 -1.15 10.68
N LEU A 124 0.25 -0.46 11.41
CA LEU A 124 0.03 -0.15 12.82
C LEU A 124 -1.20 0.74 13.03
N ILE A 125 -1.41 1.77 12.18
CA ILE A 125 -2.57 2.66 12.25
C ILE A 125 -3.87 1.90 12.04
N ILE A 126 -3.92 0.94 11.13
CA ILE A 126 -5.12 0.11 10.90
C ILE A 126 -5.26 -1.05 11.88
N GLY A 127 -4.37 -1.15 12.88
CA GLY A 127 -4.51 -2.05 14.02
C GLY A 127 -3.72 -3.36 13.89
N PHE A 128 -2.87 -3.54 12.90
CA PHE A 128 -2.00 -4.72 12.84
C PHE A 128 -0.97 -4.70 13.96
N SER A 129 -0.60 -5.88 14.42
CA SER A 129 0.47 -6.11 15.38
C SER A 129 1.50 -7.13 14.86
N PRO A 130 2.75 -7.05 15.32
CA PRO A 130 3.78 -8.03 14.96
C PRO A 130 3.41 -9.45 15.39
N THR A 131 3.90 -10.44 14.66
CA THR A 131 3.80 -11.86 15.02
C THR A 131 5.00 -12.64 14.49
N THR A 132 5.36 -13.71 15.19
CA THR A 132 6.32 -14.70 14.69
C THR A 132 5.66 -15.81 13.87
N GLY A 133 4.32 -15.83 13.83
CA GLY A 133 3.53 -16.77 13.05
C GLY A 133 3.21 -16.28 11.64
N ALA A 134 2.34 -16.99 10.96
CA ALA A 134 1.84 -16.57 9.64
C ALA A 134 0.99 -15.29 9.73
N ARG A 135 0.88 -14.58 8.60
CA ARG A 135 -0.03 -13.44 8.46
C ARG A 135 -1.47 -13.88 8.77
N ASP A 136 -2.13 -13.11 9.64
CA ASP A 136 -3.55 -13.29 9.97
C ASP A 136 -4.28 -11.95 9.79
N LYS A 137 -5.12 -11.88 8.75
CA LYS A 137 -5.89 -10.68 8.44
C LYS A 137 -7.10 -10.49 9.37
N VAL A 138 -7.58 -11.54 10.00
CA VAL A 138 -8.72 -11.48 10.94
C VAL A 138 -8.28 -10.95 12.28
N GLN A 139 -7.14 -11.45 12.79
CA GLN A 139 -6.54 -10.99 14.02
C GLN A 139 -5.62 -9.78 13.85
N LEU A 140 -5.50 -9.26 12.63
CA LEU A 140 -4.62 -8.15 12.26
C LEU A 140 -3.17 -8.39 12.71
N LYS A 141 -2.59 -9.53 12.33
CA LYS A 141 -1.20 -9.90 12.64
C LYS A 141 -0.36 -10.03 11.36
N HIS A 142 0.85 -9.51 11.40
CA HIS A 142 1.76 -9.60 10.26
C HIS A 142 3.20 -9.88 10.70
N PRO A 143 3.88 -10.89 10.11
CA PRO A 143 5.27 -11.22 10.46
C PRO A 143 6.28 -10.16 10.00
N ASP A 144 5.99 -9.44 8.93
CA ASP A 144 6.90 -8.44 8.35
C ASP A 144 6.80 -7.07 9.05
N LEU A 145 5.97 -6.93 10.12
CA LEU A 145 5.95 -5.74 10.98
C LEU A 145 7.18 -5.71 11.90
N VAL A 146 8.33 -5.55 11.29
CA VAL A 146 9.65 -5.52 11.93
C VAL A 146 10.50 -4.41 11.29
N ALA A 147 11.67 -4.12 11.84
CA ALA A 147 12.60 -3.19 11.19
C ALA A 147 13.09 -3.76 9.84
N TYR A 148 13.33 -2.91 8.87
CA TYR A 148 13.72 -3.29 7.50
C TYR A 148 14.92 -4.25 7.46
N ASN A 149 15.93 -4.05 8.31
CA ASN A 149 17.10 -4.90 8.39
C ASN A 149 16.81 -6.34 8.89
N GLN A 150 15.65 -6.58 9.50
CA GLN A 150 15.20 -7.88 9.97
C GLN A 150 14.39 -8.66 8.92
N LEU A 151 13.99 -8.00 7.84
CA LEU A 151 13.28 -8.65 6.73
C LEU A 151 14.15 -9.66 6.00
N SER A 152 13.52 -10.71 5.48
CA SER A 152 14.15 -11.61 4.52
C SER A 152 14.52 -10.86 3.22
N HIS A 153 15.44 -11.42 2.45
CA HIS A 153 15.81 -10.85 1.14
C HIS A 153 14.60 -10.72 0.21
N ASN A 154 13.72 -11.73 0.19
CA ASN A 154 12.51 -11.74 -0.64
C ASN A 154 11.50 -10.68 -0.21
N ASP A 155 11.37 -10.41 1.09
CA ASP A 155 10.44 -9.40 1.59
C ASP A 155 10.97 -7.99 1.32
N LYS A 156 12.27 -7.76 1.46
CA LYS A 156 12.93 -6.50 1.04
C LYS A 156 12.76 -6.23 -0.46
N ASP A 157 12.74 -7.28 -1.27
CA ASP A 157 12.61 -7.15 -2.72
C ASP A 157 11.25 -6.57 -3.15
N LYS A 158 10.22 -6.76 -2.33
CA LYS A 158 8.90 -6.12 -2.54
C LYS A 158 9.02 -4.60 -2.51
N ASP A 159 9.69 -4.07 -1.48
CA ASP A 159 9.89 -2.64 -1.31
C ASP A 159 10.83 -2.07 -2.39
N ARG A 160 11.93 -2.79 -2.72
CA ARG A 160 12.88 -2.41 -3.78
C ARG A 160 12.21 -2.28 -5.14
N LYS A 161 11.32 -3.21 -5.49
CA LYS A 161 10.60 -3.14 -6.78
C LYS A 161 9.65 -1.97 -6.83
N LEU A 162 8.94 -1.68 -5.74
CA LEU A 162 8.04 -0.53 -5.68
C LEU A 162 8.78 0.80 -5.81
N MET A 163 9.97 0.92 -5.22
CA MET A 163 10.74 2.16 -5.28
C MET A 163 11.26 2.49 -6.68
N ARG A 164 11.32 1.52 -7.59
CA ARG A 164 11.73 1.76 -8.99
C ARG A 164 10.65 2.43 -9.85
N PHE A 165 9.44 2.61 -9.33
CA PHE A 165 8.31 3.25 -10.01
C PHE A 165 7.98 4.66 -9.49
N ILE A 166 8.95 5.32 -8.86
CA ILE A 166 8.79 6.69 -8.36
C ILE A 166 8.95 7.72 -9.48
#